data_5cac84b1a46fb1b36eded91901187f79
#
_entry.id   5cac84b1a46fb1b36eded91901187f79
#
_cell.length_a   1.000
_cell.length_b   1.000
_cell.length_c   1.000
_cell.angle_alpha   90.00
_cell.angle_beta   90.00
_cell.angle_gamma   90.00
#
_symmetry.space_group_name_H-M   'P 1'
#
loop_
_entity.id
_entity.type
_entity.pdbx_description
1 polymer ?
#
loop_
_entity_poly.entity_id
_entity_poly.type
_entity_poly.pdbx_seq_one_letter_code
_entity_poly.pdbx_strand_id
1 'polypeptide(L)'
;QLSPSEAEAVLAHELGHFKHKHILKSIVISILGSLLAFYILGLLYHWQPFYQGHGVNHISSYMGLALFSMVSGVYTFWTTPIFTWLSRKNEFEADRFAAKYSSADQLIGSLIKLYKENASTLTPDPVFSAYYHSHPPASIRIKTLEKLGDT
;
A
#
# COMPACT_ATOMS: atom_id res chain seq x y z
N GLN A 1 11.14 23.26 5.56
CA GLN A 1 11.64 23.17 4.17
C GLN A 1 12.82 22.21 4.08
N LEU A 2 12.90 21.46 2.99
CA LEU A 2 14.02 20.57 2.69
C LEU A 2 15.20 21.37 2.14
N SER A 3 16.44 20.96 2.47
CA SER A 3 17.64 21.43 1.80
C SER A 3 17.72 20.86 0.35
N PRO A 4 18.53 21.44 -0.56
CA PRO A 4 18.72 20.88 -1.89
C PRO A 4 19.17 19.42 -1.90
N SER A 5 20.06 19.02 -0.99
CA SER A 5 20.55 17.64 -0.87
C SER A 5 19.49 16.68 -0.31
N GLU A 6 18.65 17.14 0.60
CA GLU A 6 17.50 16.36 1.07
C GLU A 6 16.43 16.18 -0.03
N ALA A 7 16.20 17.24 -0.82
CA ALA A 7 15.31 17.16 -1.98
C ALA A 7 15.84 16.18 -3.05
N GLU A 8 17.15 16.17 -3.28
CA GLU A 8 17.81 15.20 -4.16
C GLU A 8 17.63 13.77 -3.66
N ALA A 9 17.76 13.52 -2.35
CA ALA A 9 17.55 12.20 -1.76
C ALA A 9 16.08 11.72 -1.89
N VAL A 10 15.12 12.62 -1.70
CA VAL A 10 13.70 12.32 -1.95
C VAL A 10 13.46 12.02 -3.44
N LEU A 11 14.05 12.81 -4.35
CA LEU A 11 13.93 12.54 -5.78
C LEU A 11 14.55 11.19 -6.16
N ALA A 12 15.68 10.82 -5.57
CA ALA A 12 16.29 9.50 -5.77
C ALA A 12 15.38 8.37 -5.28
N HIS A 13 14.65 8.57 -4.16
CA HIS A 13 13.64 7.63 -3.69
C HIS A 13 12.50 7.46 -4.71
N GLU A 14 11.95 8.55 -5.25
CA GLU A 14 10.91 8.50 -6.29
C GLU A 14 11.42 7.81 -7.58
N LEU A 15 12.67 8.08 -7.96
CA LEU A 15 13.31 7.38 -9.08
C LEU A 15 13.48 5.89 -8.80
N GLY A 16 13.67 5.50 -7.53
CA GLY A 16 13.66 4.10 -7.09
C GLY A 16 12.32 3.42 -7.39
N HIS A 17 11.20 4.06 -7.08
CA HIS A 17 9.87 3.55 -7.43
C HIS A 17 9.70 3.39 -8.93
N PHE A 18 10.15 4.37 -9.71
CA PHE A 18 10.11 4.31 -11.18
C PHE A 18 10.99 3.18 -11.73
N LYS A 19 12.25 3.09 -11.27
CA LYS A 19 13.22 2.06 -11.71
C LYS A 19 12.73 0.64 -11.45
N HIS A 20 12.13 0.40 -10.29
CA HIS A 20 11.58 -0.91 -9.90
C HIS A 20 10.17 -1.16 -10.43
N LYS A 21 9.61 -0.20 -11.20
CA LYS A 21 8.28 -0.28 -11.83
C LYS A 21 7.16 -0.56 -10.83
N HIS A 22 7.24 0.01 -9.62
CA HIS A 22 6.27 -0.24 -8.55
C HIS A 22 4.86 0.16 -8.96
N ILE A 23 4.70 1.32 -9.63
CA ILE A 23 3.40 1.79 -10.14
C ILE A 23 2.83 0.79 -11.17
N LEU A 24 3.66 0.35 -12.12
CA LEU A 24 3.21 -0.61 -13.14
C LEU A 24 2.77 -1.94 -12.51
N LYS A 25 3.55 -2.46 -11.55
CA LYS A 25 3.18 -3.67 -10.79
C LYS A 25 1.85 -3.49 -10.08
N SER A 26 1.64 -2.35 -9.41
CA SER A 26 0.39 -2.04 -8.71
C SER A 26 -0.80 -1.95 -9.67
N ILE A 27 -0.63 -1.33 -10.84
CA ILE A 27 -1.67 -1.26 -11.88
C ILE A 27 -2.04 -2.67 -12.37
N VAL A 28 -1.05 -3.51 -12.66
CA VAL A 28 -1.30 -4.90 -13.11
C VAL A 28 -2.05 -5.69 -12.04
N ILE A 29 -1.63 -5.61 -10.78
CA ILE A 29 -2.30 -6.27 -9.65
C ILE A 29 -3.74 -5.77 -9.52
N SER A 30 -3.98 -4.46 -9.65
CA SER A 30 -5.32 -3.86 -9.57
C SER A 30 -6.22 -4.34 -10.72
N ILE A 31 -5.70 -4.41 -11.94
CA ILE A 31 -6.45 -4.93 -13.10
C ILE A 31 -6.83 -6.40 -12.88
N LEU A 32 -5.86 -7.23 -12.49
CA LEU A 32 -6.11 -8.66 -12.23
C LEU A 32 -7.11 -8.86 -11.08
N GLY A 33 -6.98 -8.07 -10.02
CA GLY A 33 -7.92 -8.07 -8.89
C GLY A 33 -9.33 -7.67 -9.31
N SER A 34 -9.48 -6.64 -10.15
CA SER A 34 -10.76 -6.22 -10.69
C SER A 34 -11.40 -7.28 -11.59
N LEU A 35 -10.61 -7.90 -12.47
CA LEU A 35 -11.08 -8.99 -13.33
C LEU A 35 -11.55 -10.18 -12.48
N LEU A 36 -10.81 -10.55 -11.45
CA LEU A 36 -11.21 -11.61 -10.51
C LEU A 36 -12.51 -11.24 -9.78
N ALA A 37 -12.64 -9.98 -9.31
CA ALA A 37 -13.86 -9.51 -8.64
C ALA A 37 -15.08 -9.59 -9.57
N PHE A 38 -14.96 -9.15 -10.82
CA PHE A 38 -16.03 -9.27 -11.81
C PHE A 38 -16.34 -10.73 -12.17
N TYR A 39 -15.33 -11.59 -12.25
CA TYR A 39 -15.54 -13.01 -12.44
C TYR A 39 -16.34 -13.64 -11.29
N ILE A 40 -15.97 -13.33 -10.05
CA ILE A 40 -16.70 -13.78 -8.85
C ILE A 40 -18.13 -13.24 -8.86
N LEU A 41 -18.33 -11.96 -9.17
CA LEU A 41 -19.67 -11.37 -9.31
C LEU A 41 -20.49 -12.13 -10.36
N GLY A 42 -19.89 -12.48 -11.51
CA GLY A 42 -20.55 -13.28 -12.55
C GLY A 42 -21.00 -14.66 -12.05
N LEU A 43 -20.18 -15.33 -11.23
CA LEU A 43 -20.57 -16.61 -10.62
C LEU A 43 -21.71 -16.45 -9.60
N LEU A 44 -21.66 -15.40 -8.79
CA LEU A 44 -22.65 -15.12 -7.77
C LEU A 44 -23.98 -14.61 -8.35
N TYR A 45 -23.92 -13.99 -9.53
CA TYR A 45 -25.06 -13.34 -10.16
C TYR A 45 -26.28 -14.27 -10.35
N HIS A 46 -26.05 -15.52 -10.70
CA HIS A 46 -27.10 -16.53 -10.90
C HIS A 46 -27.27 -17.49 -9.74
N TRP A 47 -26.53 -17.31 -8.65
CA TRP A 47 -26.51 -18.23 -7.52
C TRP A 47 -27.54 -17.84 -6.46
N GLN A 48 -28.71 -18.45 -6.51
CA GLN A 48 -29.84 -18.18 -5.58
C GLN A 48 -29.45 -18.17 -4.10
N PRO A 49 -28.59 -19.09 -3.58
CA PRO A 49 -28.22 -19.08 -2.17
C PRO A 49 -27.48 -17.81 -1.73
N PHE A 50 -26.77 -17.16 -2.64
CA PHE A 50 -26.12 -15.86 -2.36
C PHE A 50 -27.16 -14.80 -1.99
N TYR A 51 -28.25 -14.70 -2.75
CA TYR A 51 -29.33 -13.75 -2.48
C TYR A 51 -30.09 -14.11 -1.20
N GLN A 52 -30.49 -15.37 -1.05
CA GLN A 52 -31.25 -15.85 0.11
C GLN A 52 -30.47 -15.70 1.40
N GLY A 53 -29.16 -15.99 1.41
CA GLY A 53 -28.29 -15.80 2.57
C GLY A 53 -28.20 -14.34 3.05
N HIS A 54 -28.52 -13.37 2.16
CA HIS A 54 -28.59 -11.95 2.48
C HIS A 54 -30.04 -11.42 2.61
N GLY A 55 -31.03 -12.32 2.74
CA GLY A 55 -32.44 -11.95 2.95
C GLY A 55 -33.17 -11.49 1.68
N VAL A 56 -32.63 -11.75 0.49
CA VAL A 56 -33.22 -11.37 -0.80
C VAL A 56 -33.79 -12.61 -1.47
N ASN A 57 -35.08 -12.59 -1.80
CA ASN A 57 -35.76 -13.75 -2.38
C ASN A 57 -35.74 -13.77 -3.92
N HIS A 58 -35.40 -12.67 -4.56
CA HIS A 58 -35.45 -12.54 -6.02
C HIS A 58 -34.09 -12.15 -6.59
N ILE A 59 -33.65 -12.87 -7.61
CA ILE A 59 -32.47 -12.54 -8.37
C ILE A 59 -32.76 -11.30 -9.23
N SER A 60 -31.89 -10.29 -9.15
CA SER A 60 -31.93 -9.13 -10.04
C SER A 60 -30.54 -8.54 -10.21
N SER A 61 -30.27 -7.93 -11.36
CA SER A 61 -28.95 -7.39 -11.72
C SER A 61 -28.46 -6.33 -10.72
N TYR A 62 -29.33 -5.38 -10.39
CA TYR A 62 -28.98 -4.32 -9.44
C TYR A 62 -28.81 -4.84 -8.02
N MET A 63 -29.60 -5.82 -7.60
CA MET A 63 -29.46 -6.42 -6.28
C MET A 63 -28.19 -7.24 -6.16
N GLY A 64 -27.83 -8.01 -7.19
CA GLY A 64 -26.55 -8.74 -7.22
C GLY A 64 -25.35 -7.82 -7.08
N LEU A 65 -25.34 -6.70 -7.80
CA LEU A 65 -24.28 -5.70 -7.69
C LEU A 65 -24.27 -5.04 -6.31
N ALA A 66 -25.43 -4.66 -5.77
CA ALA A 66 -25.55 -4.03 -4.46
C ALA A 66 -25.04 -4.94 -3.34
N LEU A 67 -25.50 -6.21 -3.31
CA LEU A 67 -25.05 -7.20 -2.33
C LEU A 67 -23.54 -7.46 -2.45
N PHE A 68 -23.04 -7.65 -3.66
CA PHE A 68 -21.61 -7.85 -3.89
C PHE A 68 -20.79 -6.68 -3.37
N SER A 69 -21.21 -5.44 -3.64
CA SER A 69 -20.53 -4.25 -3.15
C SER A 69 -20.52 -4.15 -1.63
N MET A 70 -21.63 -4.51 -0.97
CA MET A 70 -21.73 -4.51 0.50
C MET A 70 -20.84 -5.58 1.14
N VAL A 71 -20.81 -6.78 0.56
CA VAL A 71 -20.10 -7.94 1.12
C VAL A 71 -18.61 -7.91 0.79
N SER A 72 -18.22 -7.28 -0.34
CA SER A 72 -16.82 -7.21 -0.78
C SER A 72 -15.89 -6.60 0.27
N GLY A 73 -16.38 -5.62 1.06
CA GLY A 73 -15.63 -5.02 2.16
C GLY A 73 -15.15 -6.02 3.22
N VAL A 74 -15.95 -7.03 3.50
CA VAL A 74 -15.62 -8.10 4.46
C VAL A 74 -14.48 -8.97 3.93
N TYR A 75 -14.50 -9.29 2.64
CA TYR A 75 -13.45 -10.12 2.02
C TYR A 75 -12.15 -9.33 1.79
N THR A 76 -12.24 -8.08 1.40
CA THR A 76 -11.06 -7.21 1.22
C THR A 76 -10.34 -6.93 2.54
N PHE A 77 -11.06 -6.97 3.68
CA PHE A 77 -10.44 -6.91 4.99
C PHE A 77 -9.29 -7.91 5.14
N TRP A 78 -9.48 -9.16 4.74
CA TRP A 78 -8.46 -10.21 4.86
C TRP A 78 -7.30 -10.05 3.87
N THR A 79 -7.50 -9.36 2.77
CA THR A 79 -6.44 -9.12 1.76
C THR A 79 -5.63 -7.86 2.05
N THR A 80 -6.14 -6.91 2.83
CA THR A 80 -5.48 -5.65 3.18
C THR A 80 -4.03 -5.83 3.67
N PRO A 81 -3.73 -6.72 4.65
CA PRO A 81 -2.37 -6.87 5.15
C PRO A 81 -1.38 -7.39 4.10
N ILE A 82 -1.85 -8.11 3.08
CA ILE A 82 -1.01 -8.58 1.97
C ILE A 82 -0.58 -7.40 1.11
N PHE A 83 -1.53 -6.52 0.74
CA PHE A 83 -1.24 -5.34 -0.07
C PHE A 83 -0.37 -4.31 0.67
N THR A 84 -0.64 -4.08 1.94
CA THR A 84 0.18 -3.19 2.77
C THR A 84 1.60 -3.73 2.94
N TRP A 85 1.77 -5.04 3.10
CA TRP A 85 3.09 -5.69 3.15
C TRP A 85 3.85 -5.51 1.83
N LEU A 86 3.22 -5.74 0.68
CA LEU A 86 3.82 -5.50 -0.64
C LEU A 86 4.22 -4.04 -0.82
N SER A 87 3.36 -3.10 -0.43
CA SER A 87 3.64 -1.67 -0.50
C SER A 87 4.86 -1.31 0.34
N ARG A 88 4.91 -1.76 1.60
CA ARG A 88 6.08 -1.52 2.48
C ARG A 88 7.38 -2.11 1.93
N LYS A 89 7.32 -3.27 1.26
CA LYS A 89 8.49 -3.84 0.60
C LYS A 89 9.00 -2.93 -0.52
N ASN A 90 8.10 -2.33 -1.30
CA ASN A 90 8.44 -1.38 -2.34
C ASN A 90 9.11 -0.12 -1.77
N GLU A 91 8.66 0.37 -0.61
CA GLU A 91 9.28 1.50 0.10
C GLU A 91 10.74 1.18 0.47
N PHE A 92 11.01 0.01 1.03
CA PHE A 92 12.38 -0.38 1.35
C PHE A 92 13.27 -0.60 0.11
N GLU A 93 12.69 -0.99 -1.02
CA GLU A 93 13.43 -1.07 -2.29
C GLU A 93 13.79 0.33 -2.81
N ALA A 94 12.87 1.30 -2.72
CA ALA A 94 13.10 2.69 -3.08
C ALA A 94 14.10 3.38 -2.13
N ASP A 95 14.01 3.11 -0.82
CA ASP A 95 14.98 3.61 0.17
C ASP A 95 16.40 3.11 -0.11
N ARG A 96 16.56 1.82 -0.40
CA ARG A 96 17.88 1.27 -0.80
C ARG A 96 18.42 1.91 -2.07
N PHE A 97 17.55 2.18 -3.04
CA PHE A 97 17.94 2.87 -4.26
C PHE A 97 18.43 4.29 -3.96
N ALA A 98 17.68 5.04 -3.15
CA ALA A 98 18.06 6.39 -2.75
C ALA A 98 19.38 6.43 -1.97
N ALA A 99 19.55 5.53 -0.99
CA ALA A 99 20.80 5.41 -0.23
C ALA A 99 22.01 5.11 -1.12
N LYS A 100 21.81 4.32 -2.18
CA LYS A 100 22.89 3.95 -3.13
C LYS A 100 23.27 5.09 -4.08
N TYR A 101 22.31 5.87 -4.56
CA TYR A 101 22.51 6.86 -5.64
C TYR A 101 22.50 8.31 -5.16
N SER A 102 22.18 8.56 -3.90
CA SER A 102 22.26 9.84 -3.22
C SER A 102 22.92 9.63 -1.85
N SER A 103 22.21 9.90 -0.74
CA SER A 103 22.73 9.76 0.61
C SER A 103 21.66 9.24 1.58
N ALA A 104 22.00 8.21 2.35
CA ALA A 104 21.14 7.68 3.42
C ALA A 104 20.84 8.77 4.47
N ASP A 105 21.85 9.54 4.88
CA ASP A 105 21.70 10.61 5.90
C ASP A 105 20.77 11.74 5.44
N GLN A 106 20.86 12.13 4.15
CA GLN A 106 19.98 13.17 3.59
C GLN A 106 18.53 12.66 3.50
N LEU A 107 18.35 11.40 3.14
CA LEU A 107 17.01 10.78 3.14
C LEU A 107 16.45 10.69 4.57
N ILE A 108 17.25 10.32 5.57
CA ILE A 108 16.85 10.31 6.98
C ILE A 108 16.44 11.72 7.42
N GLY A 109 17.26 12.74 7.12
CA GLY A 109 16.95 14.13 7.42
C GLY A 109 15.63 14.58 6.82
N SER A 110 15.39 14.24 5.54
CA SER A 110 14.13 14.57 4.86
C SER A 110 12.92 13.88 5.50
N LEU A 111 13.04 12.60 5.85
CA LEU A 111 11.97 11.85 6.51
C LEU A 111 11.60 12.47 7.85
N ILE A 112 12.58 12.83 8.68
CA ILE A 112 12.35 13.48 9.99
C ILE A 112 11.58 14.79 9.80
N LYS A 113 11.98 15.62 8.83
CA LYS A 113 11.31 16.90 8.55
C LYS A 113 9.88 16.69 8.05
N LEU A 114 9.66 15.79 7.11
CA LEU A 114 8.33 15.48 6.56
C LEU A 114 7.38 14.96 7.64
N TYR A 115 7.84 14.07 8.52
CA TYR A 115 7.03 13.56 9.61
C TYR A 115 6.71 14.63 10.65
N LYS A 116 7.66 15.54 10.94
CA LYS A 116 7.44 16.66 11.83
C LYS A 116 6.43 17.66 11.28
N GLU A 117 6.51 17.99 9.98
CA GLU A 117 5.58 18.91 9.32
C GLU A 117 4.16 18.33 9.24
N ASN A 118 4.03 17.02 8.99
CA ASN A 118 2.75 16.33 8.90
C ASN A 118 2.14 15.96 10.26
N ALA A 119 2.76 16.32 11.37
CA ALA A 119 2.36 15.93 12.74
C ALA A 119 2.07 14.42 12.88
N SER A 120 2.77 13.60 12.10
CA SER A 120 2.57 12.15 12.06
C SER A 120 3.25 11.46 13.21
N THR A 121 2.62 10.43 13.78
CA THR A 121 3.19 9.64 14.87
C THR A 121 4.40 8.84 14.38
N LEU A 122 5.57 9.04 15.02
CA LEU A 122 6.80 8.31 14.69
C LEU A 122 6.75 6.83 15.08
N THR A 123 5.96 6.50 16.10
CA THR A 123 5.84 5.17 16.69
C THR A 123 4.39 4.74 16.80
N PRO A 124 3.70 4.46 15.66
CA PRO A 124 2.35 3.93 15.71
C PRO A 124 2.34 2.51 16.29
N ASP A 125 1.18 2.06 16.76
CA ASP A 125 1.00 0.67 17.18
C ASP A 125 1.46 -0.30 16.08
N PRO A 126 2.32 -1.29 16.38
CA PRO A 126 2.90 -2.18 15.38
C PRO A 126 1.86 -3.01 14.62
N VAL A 127 0.81 -3.50 15.30
CA VAL A 127 -0.23 -4.33 14.68
C VAL A 127 -1.12 -3.49 13.79
N PHE A 128 -1.54 -2.31 14.28
CA PHE A 128 -2.30 -1.35 13.49
C PHE A 128 -1.52 -0.92 12.25
N SER A 129 -0.25 -0.58 12.42
CA SER A 129 0.61 -0.17 11.32
C SER A 129 0.83 -1.30 10.31
N ALA A 130 1.02 -2.53 10.77
CA ALA A 130 1.18 -3.68 9.88
C ALA A 130 -0.05 -3.94 9.03
N TYR A 131 -1.22 -3.65 9.56
CA TYR A 131 -2.50 -3.87 8.88
C TYR A 131 -2.89 -2.70 7.96
N TYR A 132 -2.82 -1.46 8.44
CA TYR A 132 -3.42 -0.31 7.75
C TYR A 132 -2.43 0.57 6.99
N HIS A 133 -1.14 0.61 7.38
CA HIS A 133 -0.20 1.53 6.77
C HIS A 133 0.48 0.92 5.54
N SER A 134 0.30 1.57 4.40
CA SER A 134 1.01 1.25 3.15
C SER A 134 2.49 1.64 3.17
N HIS A 135 2.85 2.61 4.02
CA HIS A 135 4.24 3.02 4.24
C HIS A 135 4.73 2.53 5.60
N PRO A 136 5.99 2.05 5.71
CA PRO A 136 6.56 1.71 7.00
C PRO A 136 6.68 2.96 7.88
N PRO A 137 6.52 2.84 9.22
CA PRO A 137 6.81 3.94 10.13
C PRO A 137 8.21 4.53 9.91
N ALA A 138 8.35 5.87 10.06
CA ALA A 138 9.64 6.55 9.87
C ALA A 138 10.74 5.94 10.73
N SER A 139 10.45 5.58 11.97
CA SER A 139 11.40 4.95 12.89
C SER A 139 12.00 3.65 12.34
N ILE A 140 11.21 2.85 11.59
CA ILE A 140 11.68 1.60 10.99
C ILE A 140 12.50 1.90 9.71
N ARG A 141 12.06 2.86 8.89
CA ARG A 141 12.80 3.29 7.69
C ARG A 141 14.16 3.87 8.07
N ILE A 142 14.19 4.79 9.03
CA ILE A 142 15.43 5.42 9.56
C ILE A 142 16.40 4.34 10.04
N LYS A 143 15.95 3.44 10.92
CA LYS A 143 16.79 2.34 11.41
C LYS A 143 17.35 1.42 10.32
N THR A 144 16.61 1.29 9.21
CA THR A 144 17.07 0.50 8.06
C THR A 144 18.09 1.26 7.23
N LEU A 145 17.89 2.58 7.05
CA LEU A 145 18.80 3.46 6.31
C LEU A 145 20.13 3.65 7.05
N GLU A 146 20.13 3.80 8.39
CA GLU A 146 21.35 3.85 9.21
C GLU A 146 22.25 2.64 8.96
N LYS A 147 21.68 1.44 8.93
CA LYS A 147 22.44 0.21 8.63
C LYS A 147 23.01 0.16 7.20
N LEU A 148 22.42 0.89 6.26
CA LEU A 148 22.91 0.97 4.88
C LEU A 148 24.01 2.04 4.73
N GLY A 149 24.00 3.09 5.57
CA GLY A 149 25.04 4.13 5.59
C GLY A 149 26.36 3.66 6.23
N ASP A 150 26.31 2.65 7.10
CA ASP A 150 27.46 2.08 7.77
C ASP A 150 28.23 1.02 6.93
N THR A 151 27.75 0.69 5.75
CA THR A 151 28.35 -0.31 4.83
C THR A 151 28.93 0.34 3.59
#